data_4a3e65bf05276bd7511bfa8f90bc23c3
#
_entry.id   4a3e65bf05276bd7511bfa8f90bc23c3
#
_cell.length_a   1.000
_cell.length_b   1.000
_cell.length_c   1.000
_cell.angle_alpha   90.00
_cell.angle_beta   90.00
_cell.angle_gamma   90.00
#
_symmetry.space_group_name_H-M   'P 1'
#
loop_
_entity.id
_entity.type
_entity.pdbx_description
1 polymer ?
#
loop_
_entity_poly.entity_id
_entity_poly.type
_entity_poly.pdbx_seq_one_letter_code
_entity_poly.pdbx_strand_id
1 'polypeptide(L)'
;MKYHKSSVKVALFGTCRIAFTRNHFSCTDFDNAISFVHTTKEILQLFRFITRQIEIPDSVNRYCFRTSLLNRQPLAWSGVFLEQFREADLFLIEICSVTKYLYQGYYMHHLATDRRHDFYIQTPEQIIRETVVSYQDRQEIEQDISEIMNFIHPRKMLIVSHINAPVTSGYSAPSEEKGKKVMNWIR
;
A
#
# COMPACT_ATOMS: atom_id res chain seq x y z
N MET A 1 -17.48 27.66 1.64
CA MET A 1 -17.15 27.30 3.02
C MET A 1 -15.65 26.95 3.06
N LYS A 2 -14.82 27.75 3.74
CA LYS A 2 -13.37 27.42 3.89
C LYS A 2 -13.25 26.40 5.02
N TYR A 3 -12.98 25.15 4.68
CA TYR A 3 -12.62 24.16 5.70
C TYR A 3 -11.27 24.55 6.31
N HIS A 4 -11.22 24.81 7.60
CA HIS A 4 -9.97 24.88 8.32
C HIS A 4 -9.33 23.48 8.30
N LYS A 5 -8.21 23.33 7.61
CA LYS A 5 -7.42 22.09 7.70
C LYS A 5 -7.01 21.87 9.14
N SER A 6 -7.19 20.65 9.63
CA SER A 6 -6.69 20.24 10.95
C SER A 6 -5.18 20.50 11.05
N SER A 7 -4.71 20.88 12.22
CA SER A 7 -3.26 20.99 12.51
C SER A 7 -2.59 19.60 12.58
N VAL A 8 -3.37 18.53 12.64
CA VAL A 8 -2.88 17.14 12.67
C VAL A 8 -2.34 16.77 11.31
N LYS A 9 -1.08 16.37 11.26
CA LYS A 9 -0.43 15.84 10.05
C LYS A 9 -0.78 14.37 9.87
N VAL A 10 -1.39 14.03 8.73
CA VAL A 10 -1.83 12.67 8.41
C VAL A 10 -0.95 12.07 7.32
N ALA A 11 -0.38 10.90 7.59
CA ALA A 11 0.27 10.08 6.58
C ALA A 11 -0.74 9.11 5.96
N LEU A 12 -0.86 9.11 4.63
CA LEU A 12 -1.82 8.29 3.90
C LEU A 12 -1.10 7.14 3.19
N PHE A 13 -1.56 5.91 3.42
CA PHE A 13 -1.07 4.71 2.73
C PHE A 13 -2.25 3.88 2.23
N GLY A 14 -2.36 3.72 0.93
CA GLY A 14 -3.48 2.99 0.33
C GLY A 14 -3.68 3.34 -1.14
N THR A 15 -4.91 3.24 -1.62
CA THR A 15 -5.26 3.48 -3.03
C THR A 15 -5.68 4.92 -3.29
N CYS A 16 -6.05 5.19 -4.55
CA CYS A 16 -6.60 6.50 -4.95
C CYS A 16 -7.84 6.91 -4.12
N ARG A 17 -8.55 5.97 -3.50
CA ARG A 17 -9.72 6.27 -2.66
C ARG A 17 -9.33 7.04 -1.40
N ILE A 18 -8.26 6.61 -0.73
CA ILE A 18 -7.78 7.32 0.45
C ILE A 18 -7.16 8.68 0.08
N ALA A 19 -6.66 8.81 -1.14
CA ALA A 19 -6.06 10.05 -1.62
C ALA A 19 -7.04 11.24 -1.60
N PHE A 20 -8.35 10.99 -1.74
CA PHE A 20 -9.37 12.05 -1.65
C PHE A 20 -9.44 12.69 -0.26
N THR A 21 -9.01 12.01 0.79
CA THR A 21 -8.98 12.57 2.14
C THR A 21 -7.99 13.72 2.30
N ARG A 22 -7.02 13.86 1.38
CA ARG A 22 -6.07 14.99 1.35
C ARG A 22 -6.73 16.36 1.32
N ASN A 23 -7.96 16.43 0.81
CA ASN A 23 -8.71 17.67 0.78
C ASN A 23 -9.19 18.13 2.17
N HIS A 24 -9.23 17.21 3.14
CA HIS A 24 -9.81 17.41 4.46
C HIS A 24 -8.75 17.49 5.56
N PHE A 25 -7.55 16.97 5.33
CA PHE A 25 -6.46 16.90 6.31
C PHE A 25 -5.20 17.61 5.81
N SER A 26 -4.37 18.03 6.76
CA SER A 26 -2.99 18.38 6.48
C SER A 26 -2.20 17.09 6.32
N CYS A 27 -1.93 16.69 5.09
CA CYS A 27 -1.20 15.45 4.83
C CYS A 27 0.30 15.68 4.77
N THR A 28 1.07 14.73 5.29
CA THR A 28 2.47 14.63 4.94
C THR A 28 2.54 14.29 3.47
N ASP A 29 3.33 15.04 2.74
CA ASP A 29 3.41 14.85 1.29
C ASP A 29 4.41 13.74 0.97
N PHE A 30 4.04 12.48 1.30
CA PHE A 30 4.79 11.32 0.81
C PHE A 30 4.76 11.22 -0.71
N ASP A 31 4.62 12.38 -1.31
CA ASP A 31 4.49 12.55 -2.73
C ASP A 31 3.80 11.32 -3.38
N ASN A 32 2.82 11.42 -4.13
CA ASN A 32 2.04 10.33 -4.76
C ASN A 32 2.88 9.07 -5.16
N ALA A 33 4.16 9.12 -4.82
CA ALA A 33 5.22 8.21 -5.17
C ALA A 33 5.16 6.89 -4.42
N ILE A 34 5.04 6.94 -3.11
CA ILE A 34 5.25 5.74 -2.28
C ILE A 34 4.01 5.29 -1.52
N SER A 35 2.97 6.12 -1.45
CA SER A 35 1.80 5.83 -0.61
C SER A 35 0.79 4.85 -1.22
N PHE A 36 0.94 4.49 -2.49
CA PHE A 36 0.03 3.56 -3.17
C PHE A 36 0.42 2.11 -2.92
N VAL A 37 -0.03 1.58 -1.81
CA VAL A 37 0.14 0.21 -1.34
C VAL A 37 -1.21 -0.48 -1.21
N HIS A 38 -1.27 -1.80 -1.33
CA HIS A 38 -2.52 -2.56 -1.38
C HIS A 38 -2.64 -3.60 -0.28
N THR A 39 -1.50 -4.15 0.16
CA THR A 39 -1.41 -5.22 1.14
C THR A 39 -0.60 -4.80 2.36
N THR A 40 -0.77 -5.48 3.48
CA THR A 40 0.04 -5.25 4.68
C THR A 40 1.52 -5.53 4.43
N LYS A 41 1.84 -6.48 3.55
CA LYS A 41 3.24 -6.79 3.15
C LYS A 41 3.90 -5.65 2.39
N GLU A 42 3.18 -5.04 1.45
CA GLU A 42 3.68 -3.85 0.76
C GLU A 42 3.91 -2.68 1.72
N ILE A 43 3.02 -2.50 2.71
CA ILE A 43 3.14 -1.46 3.74
C ILE A 43 4.38 -1.69 4.60
N LEU A 44 4.60 -2.91 5.10
CA LEU A 44 5.77 -3.25 5.90
C LEU A 44 7.06 -3.07 5.11
N GLN A 45 7.10 -3.54 3.86
CA GLN A 45 8.25 -3.34 2.99
C GLN A 45 8.54 -1.86 2.80
N LEU A 46 7.51 -1.06 2.56
CA LEU A 46 7.65 0.39 2.42
C LEU A 46 8.18 1.04 3.70
N PHE A 47 7.66 0.69 4.87
CA PHE A 47 8.13 1.24 6.15
C PHE A 47 9.59 0.88 6.43
N ARG A 48 9.98 -0.37 6.16
CA ARG A 48 11.37 -0.80 6.27
C ARG A 48 12.28 -0.06 5.27
N PHE A 49 11.81 0.20 4.05
CA PHE A 49 12.53 0.99 3.06
C PHE A 49 12.69 2.45 3.51
N ILE A 50 11.62 3.12 3.97
CA ILE A 50 11.65 4.49 4.48
C ILE A 50 12.64 4.62 5.65
N THR A 51 12.62 3.66 6.57
CA THR A 51 13.46 3.66 7.79
C THR A 51 14.86 3.07 7.56
N ARG A 52 15.21 2.72 6.32
CA ARG A 52 16.49 2.12 5.95
C ARG A 52 16.81 0.78 6.63
N GLN A 53 15.79 0.02 6.98
CA GLN A 53 15.96 -1.33 7.52
C GLN A 53 16.16 -2.37 6.41
N ILE A 54 15.78 -2.02 5.17
CA ILE A 54 16.05 -2.82 3.98
C ILE A 54 16.57 -1.92 2.86
N GLU A 55 17.40 -2.50 2.03
CA GLU A 55 17.76 -1.99 0.72
C GLU A 55 17.14 -2.90 -0.34
N ILE A 56 16.49 -2.30 -1.32
CA ILE A 56 15.87 -3.04 -2.43
C ILE A 56 16.75 -2.81 -3.66
N PRO A 57 17.34 -3.87 -4.25
CA PRO A 57 18.17 -3.72 -5.45
C PRO A 57 17.43 -3.01 -6.57
N ASP A 58 18.08 -2.13 -7.30
CA ASP A 58 17.49 -1.32 -8.38
C ASP A 58 16.73 -2.16 -9.41
N SER A 59 17.25 -3.35 -9.70
CA SER A 59 16.64 -4.31 -10.62
C SER A 59 15.26 -4.79 -10.19
N VAL A 60 14.95 -4.75 -8.88
CA VAL A 60 13.68 -5.14 -8.28
C VAL A 60 12.88 -3.91 -7.81
N ASN A 61 13.55 -2.93 -7.23
CA ASN A 61 12.97 -1.69 -6.69
C ASN A 61 12.02 -1.01 -7.69
N ARG A 62 12.41 -0.99 -8.96
CA ARG A 62 11.61 -0.45 -10.06
C ARG A 62 10.18 -1.01 -10.10
N TYR A 63 9.96 -2.22 -9.61
CA TYR A 63 8.67 -2.92 -9.67
C TYR A 63 7.93 -2.94 -8.32
N CYS A 64 8.58 -2.49 -7.24
CA CYS A 64 8.00 -2.49 -5.91
C CYS A 64 7.04 -1.32 -5.65
N PHE A 65 7.25 -0.19 -6.31
CA PHE A 65 6.50 1.03 -6.07
C PHE A 65 5.77 1.49 -7.33
N ARG A 66 4.54 1.99 -7.14
CA ARG A 66 3.75 2.51 -8.27
C ARG A 66 4.50 3.59 -9.06
N THR A 67 5.13 4.53 -8.38
CA THR A 67 5.85 5.63 -9.05
C THR A 67 7.07 5.15 -9.82
N SER A 68 7.82 4.21 -9.26
CA SER A 68 8.96 3.64 -9.97
C SER A 68 8.54 2.92 -11.26
N LEU A 69 7.40 2.23 -11.22
CA LEU A 69 6.79 1.64 -12.43
C LEU A 69 6.41 2.70 -13.46
N LEU A 70 5.70 3.75 -13.03
CA LEU A 70 5.25 4.81 -13.92
C LEU A 70 6.41 5.57 -14.57
N ASN A 71 7.44 5.85 -13.79
CA ASN A 71 8.62 6.59 -14.23
C ASN A 71 9.67 5.70 -14.90
N ARG A 72 9.49 4.38 -14.90
CA ARG A 72 10.43 3.40 -15.45
C ARG A 72 11.83 3.46 -14.83
N GLN A 73 11.92 3.88 -13.58
CA GLN A 73 13.19 4.03 -12.87
C GLN A 73 13.06 3.54 -11.43
N PRO A 74 14.13 3.01 -10.82
CA PRO A 74 14.13 2.70 -9.40
C PRO A 74 13.79 3.94 -8.57
N LEU A 75 13.08 3.74 -7.47
CA LEU A 75 12.81 4.79 -6.50
C LEU A 75 14.03 4.98 -5.62
N ALA A 76 14.72 6.10 -5.79
CA ALA A 76 15.83 6.45 -4.91
C ALA A 76 15.30 6.76 -3.50
N TRP A 77 15.98 6.22 -2.47
CA TRP A 77 15.67 6.60 -1.11
C TRP A 77 15.97 8.08 -0.87
N SER A 78 15.12 8.76 -0.13
CA SER A 78 15.28 10.16 0.23
C SER A 78 15.10 10.38 1.73
N GLY A 79 15.94 11.23 2.34
CA GLY A 79 15.76 11.67 3.73
C GLY A 79 14.41 12.33 3.98
N VAL A 80 13.83 12.96 2.96
CA VAL A 80 12.49 13.54 3.01
C VAL A 80 11.42 12.49 3.36
N PHE A 81 11.54 11.25 2.88
CA PHE A 81 10.61 10.19 3.24
C PHE A 81 10.64 9.89 4.75
N LEU A 82 11.82 9.83 5.33
CA LEU A 82 11.98 9.57 6.76
C LEU A 82 11.47 10.76 7.61
N GLU A 83 11.72 11.98 7.17
CA GLU A 83 11.22 13.19 7.83
C GLU A 83 9.70 13.22 7.82
N GLN A 84 9.07 13.04 6.67
CA GLN A 84 7.62 12.99 6.53
C GLN A 84 7.00 11.86 7.35
N PHE A 85 7.65 10.69 7.40
CA PHE A 85 7.22 9.58 8.24
C PHE A 85 7.26 9.93 9.74
N ARG A 86 8.28 10.68 10.17
CA ARG A 86 8.44 11.12 11.57
C ARG A 86 7.47 12.22 11.95
N GLU A 87 7.18 13.13 11.03
CA GLU A 87 6.28 14.28 11.25
C GLU A 87 4.79 13.91 11.31
N ALA A 88 4.42 12.70 10.89
CA ALA A 88 3.04 12.28 10.92
C ALA A 88 2.54 12.05 12.35
N ASP A 89 1.41 12.68 12.68
CA ASP A 89 0.69 12.49 13.96
C ASP A 89 -0.25 11.30 13.90
N LEU A 90 -0.80 11.04 12.71
CA LEU A 90 -1.77 9.98 12.45
C LEU A 90 -1.42 9.26 11.14
N PHE A 91 -1.51 7.96 11.16
CA PHE A 91 -1.38 7.10 9.99
C PHE A 91 -2.77 6.60 9.57
N LEU A 92 -3.18 6.94 8.37
CA LEU A 92 -4.40 6.45 7.76
C LEU A 92 -4.03 5.41 6.71
N ILE A 93 -4.35 4.16 6.98
CA ILE A 93 -3.91 3.00 6.20
C ILE A 93 -5.12 2.29 5.60
N GLU A 94 -5.15 2.15 4.28
CA GLU A 94 -6.15 1.33 3.58
C GLU A 94 -5.54 -0.02 3.19
N ILE A 95 -6.20 -1.10 3.62
CA ILE A 95 -5.89 -2.47 3.18
C ILE A 95 -6.97 -2.87 2.19
N CYS A 96 -6.62 -2.95 0.91
CA CYS A 96 -7.59 -3.18 -0.16
C CYS A 96 -7.40 -4.50 -0.91
N SER A 97 -6.33 -5.24 -0.64
CA SER A 97 -6.03 -6.53 -1.27
C SER A 97 -5.37 -7.50 -0.29
N VAL A 98 -5.58 -8.77 -0.53
CA VAL A 98 -4.84 -9.88 0.12
C VAL A 98 -3.87 -10.56 -0.85
N THR A 99 -3.89 -10.16 -2.11
CA THR A 99 -3.03 -10.75 -3.14
C THR A 99 -1.64 -10.12 -3.06
N LYS A 100 -0.64 -10.94 -2.83
CA LYS A 100 0.77 -10.53 -2.79
C LYS A 100 1.51 -11.09 -4.01
N TYR A 101 2.44 -10.29 -4.50
CA TYR A 101 3.28 -10.59 -5.65
C TYR A 101 4.73 -10.57 -5.16
N LEU A 102 5.34 -11.75 -5.00
CA LEU A 102 6.67 -11.91 -4.42
C LEU A 102 7.68 -12.27 -5.52
N TYR A 103 8.75 -11.49 -5.63
CA TYR A 103 9.88 -11.73 -6.51
C TYR A 103 11.20 -11.52 -5.76
N GLN A 104 12.06 -12.53 -5.72
CA GLN A 104 13.35 -12.48 -5.03
C GLN A 104 13.30 -11.96 -3.59
N GLY A 105 12.24 -12.28 -2.85
CA GLY A 105 12.06 -11.84 -1.46
C GLY A 105 11.46 -10.47 -1.28
N TYR A 106 11.12 -9.74 -2.35
CA TYR A 106 10.50 -8.42 -2.32
C TYR A 106 9.08 -8.44 -2.86
N TYR A 107 8.20 -7.67 -2.22
CA TYR A 107 6.81 -7.52 -2.68
C TYR A 107 6.73 -6.47 -3.76
N MET A 108 6.21 -6.87 -4.90
CA MET A 108 6.04 -6.01 -6.07
C MET A 108 4.62 -5.42 -6.10
N HIS A 109 4.52 -4.22 -6.62
CA HIS A 109 3.23 -3.61 -6.91
C HIS A 109 2.50 -4.42 -7.99
N HIS A 110 1.20 -4.69 -7.80
CA HIS A 110 0.41 -5.54 -8.69
C HIS A 110 0.49 -5.14 -10.18
N LEU A 111 0.60 -3.84 -10.46
CA LEU A 111 0.73 -3.34 -11.84
C LEU A 111 1.94 -3.88 -12.59
N ALA A 112 2.96 -4.39 -11.88
CA ALA A 112 4.14 -4.96 -12.52
C ALA A 112 3.84 -6.29 -13.23
N THR A 113 2.81 -7.02 -12.78
CA THR A 113 2.52 -8.37 -13.27
C THR A 113 1.06 -8.61 -13.67
N ASP A 114 0.15 -7.74 -13.24
CA ASP A 114 -1.27 -7.88 -13.51
C ASP A 114 -1.58 -7.54 -14.98
N ARG A 115 -1.88 -8.57 -15.76
CA ARG A 115 -2.17 -8.47 -17.19
C ARG A 115 -3.42 -7.67 -17.54
N ARG A 116 -4.23 -7.32 -16.56
CA ARG A 116 -5.40 -6.43 -16.75
C ARG A 116 -4.99 -4.97 -16.95
N HIS A 117 -3.72 -4.65 -16.73
CA HIS A 117 -3.18 -3.29 -16.85
C HIS A 117 -1.98 -3.29 -17.79
N ASP A 118 -1.89 -2.33 -18.68
CA ASP A 118 -0.82 -2.22 -19.69
C ASP A 118 0.58 -1.99 -19.10
N PHE A 119 0.68 -1.71 -17.81
CA PHE A 119 1.97 -1.49 -17.14
C PHE A 119 2.86 -2.74 -17.09
N TYR A 120 2.28 -3.94 -17.08
CA TYR A 120 3.06 -5.18 -17.10
C TYR A 120 3.94 -5.32 -18.35
N ILE A 121 3.59 -4.69 -19.46
CA ILE A 121 4.35 -4.71 -20.72
C ILE A 121 5.78 -4.21 -20.52
N GLN A 122 6.01 -3.39 -19.49
CA GLN A 122 7.32 -2.84 -19.14
C GLN A 122 8.14 -3.76 -18.24
N THR A 123 7.53 -4.84 -17.75
CA THR A 123 8.19 -5.81 -16.87
C THR A 123 8.77 -6.93 -17.73
N PRO A 124 10.06 -7.26 -17.59
CA PRO A 124 10.65 -8.39 -18.29
C PRO A 124 9.87 -9.69 -18.05
N GLU A 125 9.69 -10.48 -19.10
CA GLU A 125 8.92 -11.74 -19.04
C GLU A 125 9.48 -12.70 -17.98
N GLN A 126 10.79 -12.69 -17.75
CA GLN A 126 11.42 -13.48 -16.70
C GLN A 126 10.87 -13.10 -15.32
N ILE A 127 10.79 -11.80 -15.01
CA ILE A 127 10.27 -11.32 -13.72
C ILE A 127 8.81 -11.73 -13.55
N ILE A 128 7.99 -11.59 -14.62
CA ILE A 128 6.57 -11.98 -14.57
C ILE A 128 6.43 -13.48 -14.26
N ARG A 129 7.25 -14.31 -14.93
CA ARG A 129 7.21 -15.77 -14.78
C ARG A 129 7.71 -16.24 -13.41
N GLU A 130 8.71 -15.57 -12.86
CA GLU A 130 9.31 -15.93 -11.57
C GLU A 130 8.59 -15.31 -10.38
N THR A 131 7.65 -14.41 -10.62
CA THR A 131 6.83 -13.82 -9.56
C THR A 131 5.85 -14.84 -9.00
N VAL A 132 5.96 -15.08 -7.70
CA VAL A 132 5.02 -15.92 -6.97
C VAL A 132 3.80 -15.10 -6.56
N VAL A 133 2.64 -15.47 -7.09
CA VAL A 133 1.36 -14.86 -6.71
C VAL A 133 0.69 -15.72 -5.66
N SER A 134 0.39 -15.16 -4.51
CA SER A 134 -0.26 -15.85 -3.39
C SER A 134 -1.18 -14.92 -2.61
N TYR A 135 -1.90 -15.49 -1.62
CA TYR A 135 -2.83 -14.73 -0.80
C TYR A 135 -2.36 -14.71 0.64
N GLN A 136 -2.54 -13.57 1.29
CA GLN A 136 -2.37 -13.47 2.73
C GLN A 136 -3.57 -14.16 3.42
N ASP A 137 -3.28 -14.96 4.43
CA ASP A 137 -4.29 -15.44 5.35
C ASP A 137 -4.52 -14.42 6.50
N ARG A 138 -5.48 -14.74 7.34
CA ARG A 138 -5.85 -13.89 8.48
C ARG A 138 -4.68 -13.71 9.46
N GLN A 139 -4.00 -14.80 9.82
CA GLN A 139 -2.93 -14.78 10.80
C GLN A 139 -1.75 -13.91 10.31
N GLU A 140 -1.42 -14.03 9.03
CA GLU A 140 -0.38 -13.23 8.38
C GLU A 140 -0.73 -11.73 8.44
N ILE A 141 -2.00 -11.38 8.14
CA ILE A 141 -2.46 -9.98 8.19
C ILE A 141 -2.42 -9.44 9.63
N GLU A 142 -2.87 -10.20 10.61
CA GLU A 142 -2.86 -9.80 12.03
C GLU A 142 -1.43 -9.58 12.55
N GLN A 143 -0.49 -10.43 12.15
CA GLN A 143 0.94 -10.28 12.47
C GLN A 143 1.51 -9.02 11.83
N ASP A 144 1.23 -8.81 10.56
CA ASP A 144 1.69 -7.63 9.84
C ASP A 144 1.15 -6.33 10.44
N ILE A 145 -0.13 -6.30 10.81
CA ILE A 145 -0.76 -5.15 11.48
C ILE A 145 -0.05 -4.87 12.81
N SER A 146 0.25 -5.90 13.58
CA SER A 146 0.98 -5.76 14.85
C SER A 146 2.38 -5.17 14.61
N GLU A 147 3.08 -5.60 13.57
CA GLU A 147 4.38 -5.04 13.22
C GLU A 147 4.27 -3.59 12.71
N ILE A 148 3.27 -3.28 11.88
CA ILE A 148 2.97 -1.91 11.44
C ILE A 148 2.73 -1.00 12.66
N MET A 149 1.96 -1.45 13.64
CA MET A 149 1.72 -0.71 14.88
C MET A 149 3.04 -0.41 15.61
N ASN A 150 3.97 -1.37 15.68
CA ASN A 150 5.27 -1.16 16.31
C ASN A 150 6.11 -0.08 15.60
N PHE A 151 6.07 -0.03 14.26
CA PHE A 151 6.72 1.06 13.49
C PHE A 151 6.14 2.44 13.80
N ILE A 152 4.84 2.49 14.05
CA ILE A 152 4.11 3.73 14.21
C ILE A 152 4.13 4.24 15.65
N HIS A 153 4.21 3.32 16.64
CA HIS A 153 4.16 3.66 18.06
C HIS A 153 5.12 4.81 18.44
N PRO A 154 4.71 5.79 19.27
CA PRO A 154 3.42 5.90 20.00
C PRO A 154 2.31 6.65 19.23
N ARG A 155 2.46 6.90 17.93
CA ARG A 155 1.50 7.62 17.10
C ARG A 155 0.25 6.78 16.84
N LYS A 156 -0.83 7.43 16.43
CA LYS A 156 -2.12 6.78 16.17
C LYS A 156 -2.18 6.20 14.77
N MET A 157 -2.90 5.09 14.63
CA MET A 157 -3.22 4.46 13.35
C MET A 157 -4.73 4.30 13.22
N LEU A 158 -5.24 4.58 12.03
CA LEU A 158 -6.58 4.24 11.62
C LEU A 158 -6.52 3.34 10.39
N ILE A 159 -7.07 2.15 10.49
CA ILE A 159 -7.18 1.23 9.36
C ILE A 159 -8.54 1.42 8.71
N VAL A 160 -8.52 1.60 7.39
CA VAL A 160 -9.72 1.67 6.55
C VAL A 160 -9.76 0.42 5.69
N SER A 161 -10.88 -0.28 5.73
CA SER A 161 -11.16 -1.38 4.81
C SER A 161 -12.20 -0.95 3.77
N HIS A 162 -12.31 -1.72 2.68
CA HIS A 162 -13.45 -1.57 1.78
C HIS A 162 -14.75 -1.80 2.51
N ILE A 163 -15.64 -0.82 2.48
CA ILE A 163 -17.00 -1.00 2.95
C ILE A 163 -17.70 -1.90 1.93
N ASN A 164 -18.01 -3.15 2.30
CA ASN A 164 -19.07 -3.89 1.63
C ASN A 164 -20.39 -3.27 2.05
N ALA A 165 -20.86 -2.30 1.29
CA ALA A 165 -22.29 -2.06 1.31
C ALA A 165 -22.98 -3.39 0.97
N PRO A 166 -24.00 -3.85 1.71
CA PRO A 166 -24.77 -4.99 1.29
C PRO A 166 -25.27 -4.68 -0.11
N VAL A 167 -24.89 -5.51 -1.08
CA VAL A 167 -25.35 -5.37 -2.46
C VAL A 167 -26.84 -5.64 -2.42
N THR A 168 -27.63 -4.58 -2.40
CA THR A 168 -29.06 -4.67 -2.64
C THR A 168 -29.20 -5.13 -4.09
N SER A 169 -29.61 -6.37 -4.25
CA SER A 169 -30.09 -7.05 -5.45
C SER A 169 -29.60 -6.48 -6.80
N GLY A 170 -28.72 -7.18 -7.47
CA GLY A 170 -28.49 -7.04 -8.89
C GLY A 170 -27.05 -6.85 -9.38
N TYR A 171 -26.07 -6.71 -8.52
CA TYR A 171 -24.67 -6.61 -8.90
C TYR A 171 -23.89 -7.83 -8.40
N SER A 172 -23.75 -8.84 -9.22
CA SER A 172 -22.85 -9.95 -8.97
C SER A 172 -21.43 -9.55 -9.38
N ALA A 173 -20.62 -9.15 -8.40
CA ALA A 173 -19.20 -8.90 -8.66
C ALA A 173 -18.45 -10.24 -8.78
N PRO A 174 -17.62 -10.44 -9.82
CA PRO A 174 -16.94 -11.72 -10.08
C PRO A 174 -15.85 -12.12 -9.07
N SER A 175 -15.68 -11.40 -7.97
CA SER A 175 -14.61 -11.62 -6.98
C SER A 175 -15.09 -11.68 -5.52
N GLU A 176 -16.36 -11.98 -5.29
CA GLU A 176 -17.01 -11.83 -3.98
C GLU A 176 -16.39 -12.66 -2.84
N GLU A 177 -15.86 -13.86 -3.10
CA GLU A 177 -15.35 -14.71 -2.02
C GLU A 177 -14.05 -14.24 -1.39
N LYS A 178 -13.18 -13.61 -2.17
CA LYS A 178 -11.84 -13.20 -1.70
C LYS A 178 -11.87 -11.88 -0.93
N GLY A 179 -12.71 -10.95 -1.34
CA GLY A 179 -12.91 -9.67 -0.63
C GLY A 179 -13.65 -9.83 0.69
N LYS A 180 -14.64 -10.72 0.79
CA LYS A 180 -15.42 -10.98 2.00
C LYS A 180 -14.55 -11.48 3.17
N LYS A 181 -13.47 -12.22 2.90
CA LYS A 181 -12.58 -12.74 3.96
C LYS A 181 -11.80 -11.63 4.68
N VAL A 182 -11.33 -10.62 3.98
CA VAL A 182 -10.55 -9.53 4.61
C VAL A 182 -11.43 -8.63 5.47
N MET A 183 -12.66 -8.38 5.04
CA MET A 183 -13.51 -7.36 5.63
C MET A 183 -14.22 -7.77 6.91
N ASN A 184 -14.43 -9.06 7.11
CA ASN A 184 -14.97 -9.58 8.35
C ASN A 184 -13.96 -9.58 9.52
N TRP A 185 -12.71 -9.19 9.27
CA TRP A 185 -11.64 -9.28 10.26
C TRP A 185 -11.26 -7.93 10.89
N ILE A 186 -11.68 -6.84 10.28
CA ILE A 186 -11.31 -5.48 10.72
C ILE A 186 -12.46 -4.84 11.53
N ARG A 187 -13.51 -5.59 11.85
CA ARG A 187 -14.62 -5.16 12.71
C ARG A 187 -14.35 -5.45 14.18
#